data_f658690f3618110b4c0764c885ec7e99
#
_entry.id   f658690f3618110b4c0764c885ec7e99
#
_cell.length_a   1.000
_cell.length_b   1.000
_cell.length_c   1.000
_cell.angle_alpha   90.00
_cell.angle_beta   90.00
_cell.angle_gamma   90.00
#
_symmetry.space_group_name_H-M   'P 1'
#
loop_
_entity.id
_entity.type
_entity.pdbx_description
1 polymer ?
#
loop_
_entity_poly.entity_id
_entity_poly.type
_entity_poly.pdbx_seq_one_letter_code
_entity_poly.pdbx_strand_id
1 'polypeptide(L)' 'MSYQKRNQLLEIIQEYKSDNTALKSQITDLKKQLDDAESRIKRLLIRFEQFEYDSKDEK' A
#
# COMPACT_ATOMS: atom_id res chain seq x y z
N MET A 1 -7.08 -27.07 35.03
CA MET A 1 -7.09 -26.42 33.94
C MET A 1 -8.29 -26.16 33.39
N SER A 2 -8.47 -25.17 33.20
CA SER A 2 -9.68 -24.76 33.11
C SER A 2 -10.06 -24.41 31.75
N TYR A 3 -11.28 -24.58 31.44
CA TYR A 3 -11.94 -24.05 30.27
C TYR A 3 -11.67 -22.57 30.10
N GLN A 4 -11.48 -21.86 31.20
CA GLN A 4 -11.26 -20.42 31.15
C GLN A 4 -9.95 -20.06 30.45
N LYS A 5 -8.87 -20.78 30.74
CA LYS A 5 -7.59 -20.53 30.09
C LYS A 5 -7.67 -20.82 28.60
N ARG A 6 -8.32 -21.91 28.26
CA ARG A 6 -8.48 -22.29 26.86
C ARG A 6 -9.29 -21.24 26.10
N ASN A 7 -10.38 -20.76 26.72
CA ASN A 7 -11.22 -19.75 26.08
C ASN A 7 -10.47 -18.44 25.93
N GLN A 8 -9.68 -18.06 26.92
CA GLN A 8 -8.88 -16.86 26.83
C GLN A 8 -7.86 -16.94 25.68
N LEU A 9 -7.23 -18.09 25.54
CA LEU A 9 -6.28 -18.28 24.45
C LEU A 9 -6.97 -18.21 23.09
N LEU A 10 -8.14 -18.80 22.98
CA LEU A 10 -8.90 -18.74 21.74
C LEU A 10 -9.30 -17.31 21.39
N GLU A 11 -9.70 -16.53 22.38
CA GLU A 11 -10.03 -15.13 22.17
C GLU A 11 -8.81 -14.34 21.67
N ILE A 12 -7.67 -14.58 22.29
CA ILE A 12 -6.44 -13.90 21.87
C ILE A 12 -6.09 -14.26 20.43
N ILE A 13 -6.21 -15.52 20.07
CA ILE A 13 -5.95 -15.98 18.72
C ILE A 13 -6.88 -15.31 17.74
N GLN A 14 -8.16 -15.19 18.05
CA GLN A 14 -9.13 -14.55 17.19
C GLN A 14 -8.82 -13.07 17.02
N GLU A 15 -8.40 -12.39 18.08
CA GLU A 15 -8.02 -11.00 18.00
C GLU A 15 -6.82 -10.80 17.07
N TYR A 16 -5.81 -11.65 17.21
CA TYR A 16 -4.64 -11.57 16.34
C TYR A 16 -4.99 -11.84 14.89
N LYS A 17 -5.88 -12.81 14.64
CA LYS A 17 -6.32 -13.08 13.28
C LYS A 17 -7.06 -11.91 12.68
N SER A 18 -7.91 -11.29 13.46
CA SER A 18 -8.66 -10.12 13.01
C SER A 18 -7.73 -8.97 12.70
N ASP A 19 -6.78 -8.71 13.59
CA ASP A 19 -5.78 -7.65 13.39
C ASP A 19 -4.94 -7.92 12.16
N ASN A 20 -4.55 -9.18 11.96
CA ASN A 20 -3.76 -9.57 10.80
C ASN A 20 -4.51 -9.32 9.52
N THR A 21 -5.79 -9.66 9.48
CA THR A 21 -6.62 -9.44 8.30
C THR A 21 -6.72 -7.95 8.00
N ALA A 22 -6.96 -7.13 9.03
CA ALA A 22 -7.05 -5.69 8.87
C ALA A 22 -5.72 -5.11 8.36
N LEU A 23 -4.61 -5.55 8.92
CA LEU A 23 -3.29 -5.08 8.50
C LEU A 23 -2.99 -5.47 7.06
N LYS A 24 -3.33 -6.68 6.66
CA LYS A 24 -3.13 -7.12 5.29
C LYS A 24 -3.94 -6.27 4.32
N SER A 25 -5.16 -5.93 4.70
CA SER A 25 -5.99 -5.07 3.87
C SER A 25 -5.37 -3.68 3.73
N GLN A 26 -4.85 -3.11 4.82
CA GLN A 26 -4.17 -1.83 4.79
C GLN A 26 -2.93 -1.86 3.91
N ILE A 27 -2.17 -2.94 3.99
CA ILE A 27 -0.97 -3.10 3.17
C ILE A 27 -1.35 -3.13 1.70
N THR A 28 -2.40 -3.85 1.34
CA THR A 28 -2.87 -3.91 -0.04
C THR A 28 -3.26 -2.54 -0.55
N ASP A 29 -4.00 -1.77 0.27
CA ASP A 29 -4.41 -0.42 -0.10
C ASP A 29 -3.21 0.50 -0.28
N LEU A 30 -2.24 0.41 0.63
CA LEU A 30 -1.05 1.24 0.56
C LEU A 30 -0.22 0.91 -0.68
N LYS A 31 -0.09 -0.36 -1.02
CA LYS A 31 0.62 -0.77 -2.23
C LYS A 31 -0.06 -0.20 -3.47
N LYS A 32 -1.37 -0.21 -3.49
CA LYS A 32 -2.14 0.33 -4.61
C LYS A 32 -1.90 1.84 -4.74
N GLN A 33 -1.93 2.55 -3.62
CA GLN A 33 -1.67 3.98 -3.63
C GLN A 33 -0.26 4.29 -4.10
N LEU A 34 0.69 3.48 -3.69
CA LEU A 34 2.08 3.65 -4.10
C LEU A 34 2.22 3.43 -5.60
N ASP A 35 1.60 2.39 -6.14
CA ASP A 35 1.63 2.12 -7.57
C ASP A 35 1.03 3.27 -8.36
N ASP A 36 -0.09 3.81 -7.88
CA ASP A 36 -0.72 4.96 -8.53
C ASP A 36 0.19 6.18 -8.52
N ALA A 37 0.83 6.42 -7.39
CA ALA A 37 1.75 7.55 -7.26
C ALA A 37 2.95 7.38 -8.20
N GLU A 38 3.50 6.18 -8.27
CA GLU A 38 4.61 5.89 -9.16
C GLU A 38 4.23 6.10 -10.62
N SER A 39 3.02 5.67 -11.00
CA SER A 39 2.53 5.88 -12.36
C SER A 39 2.42 7.36 -12.71
N ARG A 40 1.93 8.15 -11.75
CA ARG A 40 1.82 9.59 -11.95
C ARG A 40 3.20 10.23 -12.10
N ILE A 41 4.14 9.81 -11.29
CA ILE A 41 5.51 10.33 -11.38
C ILE A 41 6.10 10.01 -12.74
N LYS A 42 5.93 8.80 -13.22
CA LYS A 42 6.43 8.41 -14.54
C LYS A 42 5.82 9.26 -15.64
N ARG A 43 4.52 9.51 -15.58
CA ARG A 43 3.86 10.35 -16.58
C ARG A 43 4.39 11.77 -16.55
N LEU A 44 4.60 12.31 -15.37
CA LEU A 44 5.13 13.65 -15.23
C LEU A 44 6.56 13.75 -15.75
N LEU A 45 7.38 12.72 -15.50
CA LEU A 45 8.74 12.69 -16.01
C LEU A 45 8.77 12.66 -17.53
N ILE A 46 7.88 11.86 -18.13
CA ILE A 46 7.81 11.81 -19.59
C ILE A 46 7.41 13.16 -20.16
N ARG A 47 6.42 13.82 -19.56
CA ARG A 47 6.00 15.15 -20.00
C ARG A 47 7.12 16.16 -19.85
N PHE A 48 7.83 16.08 -18.76
CA PHE A 48 8.95 17.02 -18.53
C PHE A 48 10.05 16.82 -19.55
N GLU A 49 10.38 15.57 -19.85
CA GLU A 49 11.36 15.27 -20.87
C GLU A 49 10.95 15.78 -22.23
N GLN A 50 9.69 15.59 -22.60
CA GLN A 50 9.17 16.10 -23.87
C GLN A 50 9.22 17.62 -23.91
N PHE A 51 8.90 18.25 -22.81
CA PHE A 51 8.92 19.70 -22.73
C PHE A 51 10.33 20.22 -22.93
N GLU A 52 11.31 19.58 -22.31
CA GLU A 52 12.71 19.98 -22.48
C GLU A 52 13.17 19.80 -23.94
N TYR A 53 12.77 18.71 -24.53
CA TYR A 53 13.12 18.41 -25.91
C TYR A 53 12.53 19.46 -26.86
N ASP A 54 11.27 19.77 -26.67
CA ASP A 54 10.60 20.78 -27.51
C ASP A 54 11.23 22.15 -27.34
N SER A 55 11.60 22.51 -26.14
CA SER A 55 12.27 23.77 -25.88
C SER A 55 13.59 23.88 -26.61
N LYS A 56 14.35 22.81 -26.68
CA LYS A 56 15.62 22.80 -27.40
C LYS A 56 15.41 22.93 -28.90
N ASP A 57 14.37 22.34 -29.41
CA ASP A 57 14.10 22.42 -30.85
C ASP A 57 13.67 23.81 -31.30
N GLU A 58 13.10 24.58 -30.41
CA GLU A 58 12.66 25.90 -30.76
C GLU A 58 13.79 26.91 -31.01
N LYS A 59 14.98 26.52 -30.67
CA LYS A 59 16.13 27.34 -30.96
C LYS A 59 16.56 27.15 -32.41
#